data_f946ac4ec532369d23914f6cab64f456
#
_entry.id   f946ac4ec532369d23914f6cab64f456
#
_cell.length_a   1.000
_cell.length_b   1.000
_cell.length_c   1.000
_cell.angle_alpha   90.00
_cell.angle_beta   90.00
_cell.angle_gamma   90.00
#
_symmetry.space_group_name_H-M   'P 1'
#
loop_
_entity.id
_entity.type
_entity.pdbx_description
1 polymer ?
#
loop_
_entity_poly.entity_id
_entity_poly.type
_entity_poly.pdbx_seq_one_letter_code
_entity_poly.pdbx_strand_id
1 'polypeptide(L)'
;MTPTAPDNDHTNDHTNDHANDRAFQEFSFGTQVRKSPFSDAALRWGAKGFSVYNHMYIPRDFGDPVQNFWNLVNDAILCDVAVERQVEITGPDAARFTQFLSCRDLSNCEVGQCKYVLITDQDGGIINDPILLKLGENHFWLSIADSDVLLWARGVAATVGMDVDVREPDVSPLQLQGPKSRDILRAAFGDAPAELKYYRFMEYDWDGVPLVISRTGWSSELGYEIFLRDGSQGDRLWDYLMEVGGPMGLYPGHTSSIRRIEAAMLSYHADMTLRNNPFELGMDRLVDLDMEADFVSKAALTRIKGEGVSQRQVGLEFDGPPLVGSNDEFWPIRRDGVDAGYVTSAVYSPRLEKNIALALVGAEHADIGTEAMIDMAGEPRNCRIVPKPFYDPKKALAAKG
;
A
#
# COMPACT_ATOMS: atom_id res chain seq x y z
N MET A 1 -26.78 -49.71 58.40
CA MET A 1 -27.73 -48.82 57.65
C MET A 1 -26.91 -47.89 56.79
N THR A 2 -26.79 -48.24 55.54
CA THR A 2 -26.11 -47.50 54.51
C THR A 2 -27.15 -46.72 53.71
N PRO A 3 -26.95 -45.42 53.44
CA PRO A 3 -27.83 -44.69 52.53
C PRO A 3 -27.38 -44.89 51.09
N THR A 4 -28.32 -45.19 50.24
CA THR A 4 -28.26 -45.31 48.78
C THR A 4 -28.04 -43.94 48.12
N ALA A 5 -27.18 -43.91 47.14
CA ALA A 5 -26.97 -42.75 46.24
C ALA A 5 -28.07 -42.66 45.16
N PRO A 6 -28.42 -41.49 44.68
CA PRO A 6 -29.35 -41.33 43.58
C PRO A 6 -28.66 -41.45 42.22
N ASP A 7 -29.39 -42.07 41.29
CA ASP A 7 -29.09 -42.17 39.86
C ASP A 7 -28.98 -40.78 39.20
N ASN A 8 -27.86 -40.53 38.50
CA ASN A 8 -27.71 -39.41 37.61
C ASN A 8 -27.77 -39.89 36.16
N ASP A 9 -28.91 -39.72 35.57
CA ASP A 9 -29.12 -39.84 34.13
C ASP A 9 -28.70 -38.50 33.48
N HIS A 10 -27.50 -38.43 32.91
CA HIS A 10 -27.04 -37.32 32.12
C HIS A 10 -27.03 -37.72 30.64
N THR A 11 -28.11 -37.39 29.96
CA THR A 11 -28.14 -37.32 28.50
C THR A 11 -27.22 -36.18 28.04
N ASN A 12 -26.07 -36.56 27.49
CA ASN A 12 -25.14 -35.66 26.82
C ASN A 12 -25.71 -35.24 25.48
N ASP A 13 -26.29 -34.06 25.45
CA ASP A 13 -26.60 -33.34 24.22
C ASP A 13 -25.42 -32.40 23.89
N HIS A 14 -24.41 -32.94 23.18
CA HIS A 14 -23.33 -32.17 22.63
C HIS A 14 -23.72 -31.56 21.30
N THR A 15 -24.48 -30.49 21.32
CA THR A 15 -24.54 -29.58 20.17
C THR A 15 -23.23 -28.81 20.12
N ASN A 16 -22.41 -29.15 19.13
CA ASN A 16 -21.19 -28.44 18.77
C ASN A 16 -21.54 -27.03 18.23
N ASP A 17 -21.75 -26.06 19.09
CA ASP A 17 -21.74 -24.64 18.75
C ASP A 17 -20.31 -24.10 18.94
N HIS A 18 -19.40 -24.49 18.04
CA HIS A 18 -18.17 -23.75 17.84
C HIS A 18 -18.42 -22.57 16.88
N ALA A 19 -19.37 -21.71 17.25
CA ALA A 19 -19.44 -20.38 16.70
C ALA A 19 -18.24 -19.59 17.27
N ASN A 20 -17.41 -19.09 16.39
CA ASN A 20 -16.28 -18.22 16.51
C ASN A 20 -16.49 -17.07 17.52
N ASP A 21 -16.41 -17.34 18.80
CA ASP A 21 -16.15 -16.34 19.84
C ASP A 21 -14.62 -16.08 19.87
N ARG A 22 -14.08 -15.46 18.82
CA ARG A 22 -12.89 -14.66 19.00
C ARG A 22 -13.32 -13.48 19.85
N ALA A 23 -13.17 -13.60 21.16
CA ALA A 23 -13.28 -12.48 22.06
C ALA A 23 -12.44 -11.35 21.46
N PHE A 24 -13.08 -10.23 21.12
CA PHE A 24 -12.41 -9.01 20.68
C PHE A 24 -11.45 -8.65 21.80
N GLN A 25 -10.17 -8.91 21.58
CA GLN A 25 -9.14 -8.46 22.48
C GLN A 25 -9.11 -6.94 22.32
N GLU A 26 -9.47 -6.22 23.38
CA GLU A 26 -9.47 -4.76 23.38
C GLU A 26 -8.10 -4.28 22.89
N PHE A 27 -8.05 -3.57 21.76
CA PHE A 27 -6.81 -3.12 21.17
C PHE A 27 -6.18 -2.07 22.09
N SER A 28 -4.96 -2.32 22.55
CA SER A 28 -4.21 -1.38 23.39
C SER A 28 -3.00 -0.83 22.67
N PHE A 29 -2.84 0.49 22.69
CA PHE A 29 -1.66 1.16 22.18
C PHE A 29 -0.48 0.97 23.15
N GLY A 30 0.68 0.52 22.64
CA GLY A 30 1.93 0.43 23.39
C GLY A 30 2.86 1.60 23.04
N THR A 31 3.80 1.89 23.95
CA THR A 31 4.81 2.95 23.74
C THR A 31 5.89 2.59 22.70
N GLN A 32 5.95 1.32 22.28
CA GLN A 32 6.95 0.81 21.34
C GLN A 32 6.61 1.13 19.87
N VAL A 33 5.34 1.43 19.58
CA VAL A 33 4.84 1.74 18.25
C VAL A 33 4.30 3.16 18.25
N ARG A 34 4.73 3.97 17.29
CA ARG A 34 4.35 5.39 17.22
C ARG A 34 2.90 5.55 16.77
N LYS A 35 2.14 6.43 17.39
CA LYS A 35 0.87 6.92 16.88
C LYS A 35 1.10 7.95 15.78
N SER A 36 0.18 8.02 14.82
CA SER A 36 0.11 9.14 13.88
C SER A 36 -0.47 10.39 14.54
N PRO A 37 -0.27 11.58 13.97
CA PRO A 37 -0.95 12.80 14.40
C PRO A 37 -2.47 12.74 14.26
N PHE A 38 -3.00 11.78 13.52
CA PHE A 38 -4.43 11.62 13.23
C PHE A 38 -5.09 10.50 14.05
N SER A 39 -4.32 9.76 14.85
CA SER A 39 -4.81 8.56 15.55
C SER A 39 -5.99 8.84 16.47
N ASP A 40 -5.96 9.95 17.21
CA ASP A 40 -7.03 10.28 18.16
C ASP A 40 -8.29 10.76 17.42
N ALA A 41 -8.14 11.49 16.31
CA ALA A 41 -9.24 11.83 15.42
C ALA A 41 -9.84 10.57 14.77
N ALA A 42 -9.02 9.68 14.24
CA ALA A 42 -9.49 8.42 13.64
C ALA A 42 -10.33 7.59 14.62
N LEU A 43 -9.91 7.52 15.90
CA LEU A 43 -10.68 6.86 16.96
C LEU A 43 -12.03 7.54 17.19
N ARG A 44 -12.07 8.89 17.30
CA ARG A 44 -13.34 9.65 17.46
C ARG A 44 -14.28 9.43 16.29
N TRP A 45 -13.73 9.27 15.08
CA TRP A 45 -14.49 9.04 13.85
C TRP A 45 -14.76 7.55 13.56
N GLY A 46 -14.49 6.66 14.51
CA GLY A 46 -14.99 5.29 14.52
C GLY A 46 -13.99 4.21 14.11
N ALA A 47 -12.69 4.48 14.12
CA ALA A 47 -11.68 3.44 13.97
C ALA A 47 -11.78 2.42 15.12
N LYS A 48 -11.89 1.13 14.77
CA LYS A 48 -12.07 0.02 15.72
C LYS A 48 -10.87 -0.90 15.81
N GLY A 49 -10.03 -0.93 14.77
CA GLY A 49 -8.88 -1.81 14.67
C GLY A 49 -7.69 -1.12 14.01
N PHE A 50 -6.50 -1.53 14.43
CA PHE A 50 -5.24 -1.00 13.92
C PHE A 50 -4.29 -2.15 13.59
N SER A 51 -3.40 -1.94 12.65
CA SER A 51 -2.21 -2.77 12.43
C SER A 51 -0.95 -1.92 12.57
N VAL A 52 0.21 -2.55 12.44
CA VAL A 52 1.50 -1.86 12.45
C VAL A 52 2.06 -1.84 11.03
N TYR A 53 2.55 -0.68 10.63
CA TYR A 53 3.20 -0.47 9.35
C TYR A 53 4.28 0.61 9.55
N ASN A 54 5.50 0.39 9.08
CA ASN A 54 6.61 1.33 9.25
C ASN A 54 6.83 1.78 10.72
N HIS A 55 6.67 0.86 11.69
CA HIS A 55 6.77 1.11 13.14
C HIS A 55 5.73 2.11 13.69
N MET A 56 4.61 2.28 12.98
CA MET A 56 3.50 3.14 13.39
C MET A 56 2.18 2.38 13.33
N TYR A 57 1.21 2.83 14.14
CA TYR A 57 -0.16 2.34 14.05
C TYR A 57 -0.86 2.94 12.84
N ILE A 58 -1.57 2.10 12.07
CA ILE A 58 -2.43 2.49 10.97
C ILE A 58 -3.86 1.96 11.21
N PRO A 59 -4.90 2.78 11.07
CA PRO A 59 -6.28 2.30 11.12
C PRO A 59 -6.55 1.28 10.00
N ARG A 60 -7.18 0.15 10.37
CA ARG A 60 -7.52 -0.94 9.43
C ARG A 60 -8.98 -1.34 9.48
N ASP A 61 -9.74 -0.79 10.41
CA ASP A 61 -11.13 -1.16 10.63
C ASP A 61 -11.95 0.06 11.03
N PHE A 62 -12.91 0.42 10.17
CA PHE A 62 -14.00 1.37 10.44
C PHE A 62 -15.36 0.66 10.33
N GLY A 63 -15.40 -0.68 10.37
CA GLY A 63 -16.58 -1.54 10.22
C GLY A 63 -16.47 -2.44 9.00
N ASP A 64 -17.53 -2.53 8.19
CA ASP A 64 -17.58 -3.43 7.03
C ASP A 64 -16.56 -3.03 5.94
N PRO A 65 -15.57 -3.89 5.61
CA PRO A 65 -14.58 -3.60 4.56
C PRO A 65 -15.19 -3.53 3.16
N VAL A 66 -16.33 -4.19 2.91
CA VAL A 66 -17.04 -4.09 1.64
C VAL A 66 -17.73 -2.73 1.53
N GLN A 67 -18.30 -2.22 2.63
CA GLN A 67 -18.84 -0.86 2.65
C GLN A 67 -17.73 0.20 2.48
N ASN A 68 -16.57 0.02 3.12
CA ASN A 68 -15.39 0.88 2.90
C ASN A 68 -14.98 0.89 1.41
N PHE A 69 -14.98 -0.27 0.76
CA PHE A 69 -14.72 -0.37 -0.67
C PHE A 69 -15.75 0.41 -1.51
N TRP A 70 -17.06 0.25 -1.23
CA TRP A 70 -18.10 0.97 -1.97
C TRP A 70 -18.07 2.47 -1.73
N ASN A 71 -17.77 2.93 -0.52
CA ASN A 71 -17.56 4.34 -0.21
C ASN A 71 -16.39 4.91 -1.04
N LEU A 72 -15.28 4.17 -1.13
CA LEU A 72 -14.11 4.57 -1.93
C LEU A 72 -14.46 4.72 -3.41
N VAL A 73 -15.16 3.76 -4.01
CA VAL A 73 -15.34 3.71 -5.48
C VAL A 73 -16.54 4.50 -5.98
N ASN A 74 -17.49 4.86 -5.10
CA ASN A 74 -18.69 5.62 -5.45
C ASN A 74 -18.69 7.06 -4.91
N ASP A 75 -17.99 7.30 -3.82
CA ASP A 75 -17.98 8.54 -3.07
C ASP A 75 -16.56 9.05 -2.81
N ALA A 76 -16.17 9.18 -1.56
CA ALA A 76 -14.79 9.42 -1.15
C ALA A 76 -14.53 8.90 0.27
N ILE A 77 -13.28 8.52 0.54
CA ILE A 77 -12.80 8.17 1.88
C ILE A 77 -11.60 9.02 2.27
N LEU A 78 -11.48 9.28 3.59
CA LEU A 78 -10.30 9.87 4.21
C LEU A 78 -9.57 8.79 4.99
N CYS A 79 -8.29 8.56 4.66
CA CYS A 79 -7.45 7.55 5.30
C CYS A 79 -6.26 8.20 5.99
N ASP A 80 -5.99 7.80 7.23
CA ASP A 80 -4.70 8.05 7.88
C ASP A 80 -3.66 7.11 7.26
N VAL A 81 -2.73 7.69 6.54
CA VAL A 81 -1.59 7.00 5.93
C VAL A 81 -0.25 7.61 6.37
N ALA A 82 -0.21 8.25 7.55
CA ALA A 82 1.03 8.79 8.12
C ALA A 82 2.13 7.74 8.32
N VAL A 83 1.77 6.48 8.27
CA VAL A 83 2.71 5.34 8.21
C VAL A 83 3.59 5.35 6.94
N GLU A 84 3.18 6.05 5.88
CA GLU A 84 4.02 6.37 4.73
C GLU A 84 4.99 7.49 5.12
N ARG A 85 5.91 7.16 6.03
CA ARG A 85 6.89 8.09 6.57
C ARG A 85 7.70 8.72 5.45
N GLN A 86 8.09 9.98 5.63
CA GLN A 86 8.89 10.67 4.64
C GLN A 86 10.38 10.49 4.94
N VAL A 87 11.17 10.20 3.91
CA VAL A 87 12.63 10.32 3.96
C VAL A 87 13.01 11.57 3.18
N GLU A 88 13.46 12.60 3.89
CA GLU A 88 13.88 13.86 3.31
C GLU A 88 15.37 13.81 2.98
N ILE A 89 15.71 14.23 1.76
CA ILE A 89 17.08 14.31 1.24
C ILE A 89 17.33 15.73 0.79
N THR A 90 18.31 16.40 1.44
CA THR A 90 18.72 17.78 1.13
C THR A 90 20.25 17.87 1.06
N GLY A 91 20.75 19.01 0.58
CA GLY A 91 22.19 19.26 0.48
C GLY A 91 22.68 19.45 -0.96
N PRO A 92 23.91 19.91 -1.16
CA PRO A 92 24.47 20.21 -2.48
C PRO A 92 24.42 19.06 -3.47
N ASP A 93 24.57 17.81 -2.99
CA ASP A 93 24.58 16.61 -3.80
C ASP A 93 23.23 15.85 -3.77
N ALA A 94 22.15 16.43 -3.21
CA ALA A 94 20.88 15.71 -3.00
C ALA A 94 20.27 15.14 -4.28
N ALA A 95 20.32 15.88 -5.39
CA ALA A 95 19.81 15.40 -6.68
C ALA A 95 20.60 14.18 -7.19
N ARG A 96 21.94 14.24 -7.11
CA ARG A 96 22.82 13.15 -7.51
C ARG A 96 22.65 11.92 -6.61
N PHE A 97 22.50 12.14 -5.31
CA PHE A 97 22.31 11.07 -4.33
C PHE A 97 20.95 10.39 -4.50
N THR A 98 19.87 11.17 -4.68
CA THR A 98 18.54 10.63 -4.92
C THR A 98 18.50 9.80 -6.21
N GLN A 99 19.17 10.26 -7.29
CA GLN A 99 19.34 9.47 -8.50
C GLN A 99 20.14 8.19 -8.23
N PHE A 100 21.17 8.23 -7.41
CA PHE A 100 22.00 7.07 -7.07
C PHE A 100 21.21 5.99 -6.29
N LEU A 101 20.23 6.39 -5.49
CA LEU A 101 19.34 5.44 -4.79
C LEU A 101 18.29 4.80 -5.70
N SER A 102 17.91 5.47 -6.80
CA SER A 102 16.80 5.05 -7.67
C SER A 102 17.29 4.41 -8.96
N CYS A 103 16.72 3.26 -9.32
CA CYS A 103 16.97 2.63 -10.63
C CYS A 103 16.17 3.29 -11.78
N ARG A 104 15.30 4.27 -11.49
CA ARG A 104 14.57 5.06 -12.48
C ARG A 104 15.29 6.35 -12.79
N ASP A 105 15.32 6.74 -14.07
CA ASP A 105 15.86 8.02 -14.49
C ASP A 105 15.03 9.20 -13.95
N LEU A 106 15.69 10.06 -13.17
CA LEU A 106 15.12 11.26 -12.56
C LEU A 106 15.53 12.55 -13.27
N SER A 107 16.35 12.50 -14.32
CA SER A 107 16.87 13.68 -15.05
C SER A 107 15.76 14.62 -15.53
N ASN A 108 14.62 14.05 -15.93
CA ASN A 108 13.43 14.79 -16.39
C ASN A 108 12.39 15.04 -15.30
N CYS A 109 12.74 14.87 -14.00
CA CYS A 109 11.84 15.19 -12.91
C CYS A 109 11.90 16.68 -12.61
N GLU A 110 10.76 17.35 -12.70
CA GLU A 110 10.64 18.79 -12.43
C GLU A 110 10.30 19.06 -10.97
N VAL A 111 10.64 20.24 -10.47
CA VAL A 111 10.13 20.72 -9.17
C VAL A 111 8.60 20.77 -9.22
N GLY A 112 7.92 20.30 -8.15
CA GLY A 112 6.46 20.14 -8.12
C GLY A 112 5.96 18.86 -8.77
N GLN A 113 6.85 17.93 -9.15
CA GLN A 113 6.50 16.64 -9.73
C GLN A 113 6.75 15.50 -8.76
N CYS A 114 5.84 14.51 -8.78
CA CYS A 114 6.00 13.21 -8.15
C CYS A 114 6.46 12.16 -9.17
N LYS A 115 7.22 11.16 -8.71
CA LYS A 115 7.53 9.95 -9.51
C LYS A 115 7.43 8.71 -8.62
N TYR A 116 6.82 7.65 -9.14
CA TYR A 116 6.90 6.32 -8.52
C TYR A 116 8.26 5.71 -8.86
N VAL A 117 9.05 5.39 -7.87
CA VAL A 117 10.41 4.89 -8.04
C VAL A 117 10.62 3.58 -7.28
N LEU A 118 11.71 2.87 -7.56
CA LEU A 118 12.16 1.72 -6.80
C LEU A 118 13.50 2.05 -6.16
N ILE A 119 13.62 1.72 -4.88
CA ILE A 119 14.87 1.69 -4.14
C ILE A 119 15.28 0.23 -4.02
N THR A 120 16.47 -0.09 -4.48
CA THR A 120 17.01 -1.46 -4.52
C THR A 120 18.34 -1.54 -3.80
N ASP A 121 18.66 -2.72 -3.29
CA ASP A 121 20.00 -2.99 -2.74
C ASP A 121 21.02 -3.29 -3.86
N GLN A 122 22.26 -3.54 -3.49
CA GLN A 122 23.36 -3.80 -4.42
C GLN A 122 23.17 -5.10 -5.24
N ASP A 123 22.33 -6.01 -4.80
CA ASP A 123 22.05 -7.28 -5.48
C ASP A 123 20.81 -7.22 -6.39
N GLY A 124 20.12 -6.07 -6.38
CA GLY A 124 18.90 -5.80 -7.17
C GLY A 124 17.59 -6.16 -6.45
N GLY A 125 17.64 -6.51 -5.17
CA GLY A 125 16.47 -6.74 -4.34
C GLY A 125 15.74 -5.43 -4.02
N ILE A 126 14.41 -5.45 -4.04
CA ILE A 126 13.60 -4.25 -3.77
C ILE A 126 13.56 -3.97 -2.28
N ILE A 127 14.14 -2.84 -1.87
CA ILE A 127 14.05 -2.33 -0.50
C ILE A 127 12.70 -1.63 -0.29
N ASN A 128 12.25 -0.85 -1.29
CA ASN A 128 11.03 -0.05 -1.20
C ASN A 128 10.57 0.43 -2.58
N ASP A 129 9.31 0.86 -2.67
CA ASP A 129 8.69 1.39 -3.87
C ASP A 129 8.01 2.76 -3.61
N PRO A 130 8.77 3.78 -3.17
CA PRO A 130 8.20 5.04 -2.72
C PRO A 130 7.65 5.90 -3.86
N ILE A 131 6.79 6.85 -3.47
CA ILE A 131 6.55 8.04 -4.27
C ILE A 131 7.61 9.08 -3.92
N LEU A 132 8.40 9.48 -4.91
CA LEU A 132 9.33 10.60 -4.82
C LEU A 132 8.60 11.91 -5.10
N LEU A 133 8.83 12.93 -4.27
CA LEU A 133 8.42 14.32 -4.48
C LEU A 133 9.67 15.19 -4.64
N LYS A 134 9.79 15.92 -5.77
CA LYS A 134 10.88 16.90 -5.96
C LYS A 134 10.41 18.29 -5.52
N LEU A 135 10.78 18.69 -4.28
CA LEU A 135 10.40 19.97 -3.70
C LEU A 135 11.28 21.13 -4.17
N GLY A 136 12.51 20.81 -4.54
CA GLY A 136 13.49 21.79 -5.04
C GLY A 136 14.57 21.08 -5.83
N GLU A 137 15.51 21.83 -6.43
CA GLU A 137 16.59 21.21 -7.22
C GLU A 137 17.43 20.24 -6.38
N ASN A 138 17.62 20.55 -5.10
CA ASN A 138 18.34 19.73 -4.14
C ASN A 138 17.50 19.42 -2.89
N HIS A 139 16.19 19.20 -3.06
CA HIS A 139 15.28 18.88 -1.97
C HIS A 139 14.25 17.85 -2.43
N PHE A 140 14.27 16.68 -1.82
CA PHE A 140 13.42 15.53 -2.19
C PHE A 140 12.79 14.91 -0.96
N TRP A 141 11.57 14.40 -1.11
CA TRP A 141 10.96 13.44 -0.20
C TRP A 141 10.75 12.10 -0.89
N LEU A 142 10.94 11.02 -0.13
CA LEU A 142 10.48 9.68 -0.47
C LEU A 142 9.37 9.33 0.49
N SER A 143 8.13 9.20 0.00
CA SER A 143 6.98 8.70 0.76
C SER A 143 7.02 7.18 0.70
N ILE A 144 7.41 6.52 1.80
CA ILE A 144 7.89 5.14 1.78
C ILE A 144 6.81 4.10 2.12
N ALA A 145 6.92 2.92 1.52
CA ALA A 145 6.26 1.71 1.96
C ALA A 145 6.94 1.12 3.22
N ASP A 146 6.51 -0.05 3.69
CA ASP A 146 6.92 -0.66 4.96
C ASP A 146 8.35 -1.23 4.93
N SER A 147 9.36 -0.36 4.99
CA SER A 147 10.76 -0.78 5.18
C SER A 147 11.67 0.37 5.62
N ASP A 148 12.90 0.04 6.05
CA ASP A 148 13.86 0.96 6.67
C ASP A 148 14.67 1.81 5.66
N VAL A 149 14.00 2.49 4.73
CA VAL A 149 14.66 3.35 3.71
C VAL A 149 15.52 4.43 4.33
N LEU A 150 15.09 5.01 5.46
CA LEU A 150 15.88 6.03 6.16
C LEU A 150 17.27 5.51 6.57
N LEU A 151 17.32 4.31 7.17
CA LEU A 151 18.57 3.70 7.59
C LEU A 151 19.42 3.29 6.39
N TRP A 152 18.79 2.75 5.34
CA TRP A 152 19.47 2.43 4.09
C TRP A 152 20.11 3.66 3.45
N ALA A 153 19.34 4.73 3.25
CA ALA A 153 19.83 5.97 2.63
C ALA A 153 20.96 6.60 3.44
N ARG A 154 20.86 6.63 4.78
CA ARG A 154 21.96 7.09 5.66
C ARG A 154 23.21 6.21 5.55
N GLY A 155 23.03 4.89 5.48
CA GLY A 155 24.15 3.96 5.31
C GLY A 155 24.87 4.17 3.98
N VAL A 156 24.13 4.35 2.89
CA VAL A 156 24.68 4.65 1.56
C VAL A 156 25.38 6.02 1.59
N ALA A 157 24.73 7.06 2.12
CA ALA A 157 25.32 8.42 2.20
C ALA A 157 26.67 8.43 2.92
N ALA A 158 26.81 7.65 3.99
CA ALA A 158 28.06 7.55 4.76
C ALA A 158 29.23 6.97 3.96
N THR A 159 28.98 6.29 2.84
CA THR A 159 30.02 5.59 2.06
C THR A 159 30.35 6.23 0.71
N VAL A 160 29.42 7.04 0.15
CA VAL A 160 29.58 7.56 -1.23
C VAL A 160 30.24 8.94 -1.31
N GLY A 161 30.54 9.57 -0.18
CA GLY A 161 31.24 10.87 -0.14
C GLY A 161 30.46 12.02 -0.78
N MET A 162 29.12 11.95 -0.78
CA MET A 162 28.23 13.01 -1.24
C MET A 162 27.81 13.89 -0.07
N ASP A 163 27.73 15.21 -0.30
CA ASP A 163 27.31 16.20 0.72
C ASP A 163 25.79 16.27 0.76
N VAL A 164 25.19 15.42 1.61
CA VAL A 164 23.74 15.30 1.78
C VAL A 164 23.36 15.17 3.24
N ASP A 165 22.20 15.74 3.60
CA ASP A 165 21.48 15.46 4.85
C ASP A 165 20.27 14.54 4.55
N VAL A 166 20.18 13.44 5.31
CA VAL A 166 19.10 12.45 5.18
C VAL A 166 18.42 12.30 6.53
N ARG A 167 17.15 12.70 6.59
CA ARG A 167 16.37 12.69 7.85
C ARG A 167 14.90 12.34 7.63
N GLU A 168 14.19 12.08 8.73
CA GLU A 168 12.73 12.04 8.76
C GLU A 168 12.23 13.43 9.20
N PRO A 169 11.47 14.15 8.35
CA PRO A 169 10.85 15.42 8.71
C PRO A 169 9.56 15.19 9.52
N ASP A 170 9.05 16.24 10.19
CA ASP A 170 7.68 16.23 10.73
C ASP A 170 6.67 16.42 9.59
N VAL A 171 6.37 15.33 8.90
CA VAL A 171 5.44 15.31 7.77
C VAL A 171 4.61 14.04 7.83
N SER A 172 3.29 14.22 7.81
CA SER A 172 2.34 13.12 7.94
C SER A 172 1.25 13.22 6.87
N PRO A 173 1.12 12.23 5.95
CA PRO A 173 0.11 12.25 4.91
C PRO A 173 -1.26 11.71 5.36
N LEU A 174 -2.32 12.35 4.83
CA LEU A 174 -3.67 11.82 4.71
C LEU A 174 -3.97 11.52 3.24
N GLN A 175 -4.72 10.47 2.95
CA GLN A 175 -5.25 10.18 1.62
C GLN A 175 -6.74 10.53 1.55
N LEU A 176 -7.10 11.42 0.64
CA LEU A 176 -8.47 11.73 0.24
C LEU A 176 -8.71 11.09 -1.14
N GLN A 177 -9.42 9.97 -1.17
CA GLN A 177 -9.53 9.11 -2.35
C GLN A 177 -10.97 8.83 -2.72
N GLY A 178 -11.26 8.74 -4.01
CA GLY A 178 -12.58 8.43 -4.57
C GLY A 178 -13.08 9.51 -5.55
N PRO A 179 -14.14 9.23 -6.34
CA PRO A 179 -14.61 10.12 -7.41
C PRO A 179 -15.02 11.52 -6.95
N LYS A 180 -15.42 11.69 -5.69
CA LYS A 180 -15.80 13.00 -5.11
C LYS A 180 -14.63 13.75 -4.49
N SER A 181 -13.44 13.17 -4.44
CA SER A 181 -12.25 13.74 -3.77
C SER A 181 -11.89 15.14 -4.30
N ARG A 182 -12.03 15.39 -5.62
CA ARG A 182 -11.75 16.71 -6.21
C ARG A 182 -12.67 17.81 -5.70
N ASP A 183 -13.96 17.54 -5.66
CA ASP A 183 -14.95 18.54 -5.23
C ASP A 183 -14.83 18.81 -3.73
N ILE A 184 -14.53 17.77 -2.94
CA ILE A 184 -14.25 17.90 -1.50
C ILE A 184 -12.97 18.72 -1.29
N LEU A 185 -11.90 18.42 -2.01
CA LEU A 185 -10.64 19.16 -1.91
C LEU A 185 -10.83 20.63 -2.31
N ARG A 186 -11.62 20.88 -3.36
CA ARG A 186 -11.98 22.25 -3.79
C ARG A 186 -12.74 23.00 -2.71
N ALA A 187 -13.68 22.34 -2.06
CA ALA A 187 -14.44 22.95 -0.96
C ALA A 187 -13.55 23.26 0.25
N ALA A 188 -12.56 22.40 0.54
CA ALA A 188 -11.66 22.58 1.67
C ALA A 188 -10.52 23.59 1.40
N PHE A 189 -9.90 23.56 0.21
CA PHE A 189 -8.66 24.28 -0.07
C PHE A 189 -8.70 25.14 -1.35
N GLY A 190 -9.86 25.23 -2.01
CA GLY A 190 -10.04 26.02 -3.22
C GLY A 190 -9.58 25.31 -4.51
N ASP A 191 -9.63 26.06 -5.62
CA ASP A 191 -9.43 25.52 -6.96
C ASP A 191 -7.99 25.05 -7.23
N ALA A 192 -6.99 25.79 -6.75
CA ALA A 192 -5.59 25.52 -7.12
C ALA A 192 -5.14 24.09 -6.83
N PRO A 193 -5.30 23.53 -5.61
CA PRO A 193 -4.94 22.13 -5.36
C PRO A 193 -5.88 21.13 -6.04
N ALA A 194 -7.16 21.47 -6.24
CA ALA A 194 -8.14 20.59 -6.89
C ALA A 194 -7.83 20.36 -8.37
N GLU A 195 -7.20 21.33 -9.05
CA GLU A 195 -6.84 21.28 -10.48
C GLU A 195 -5.41 20.71 -10.72
N LEU A 196 -4.75 20.19 -9.71
CA LEU A 196 -3.45 19.53 -9.87
C LEU A 196 -3.54 18.39 -10.88
N LYS A 197 -2.57 18.34 -11.79
CA LYS A 197 -2.42 17.22 -12.72
C LYS A 197 -1.90 15.97 -12.00
N TYR A 198 -2.21 14.81 -12.54
CA TYR A 198 -1.75 13.53 -12.01
C TYR A 198 -0.22 13.49 -11.87
N TYR A 199 0.28 13.06 -10.71
CA TYR A 199 1.68 13.09 -10.30
C TYR A 199 2.29 14.50 -10.22
N ARG A 200 1.48 15.50 -9.87
CA ARG A 200 1.94 16.86 -9.50
C ARG A 200 1.53 17.16 -8.07
N PHE A 201 2.27 18.06 -7.45
CA PHE A 201 1.98 18.58 -6.12
C PHE A 201 2.25 20.08 -6.05
N MET A 202 1.76 20.71 -5.00
CA MET A 202 2.04 22.09 -4.65
C MET A 202 2.18 22.25 -3.13
N GLU A 203 2.93 23.24 -2.71
CA GLU A 203 2.89 23.72 -1.33
C GLU A 203 1.65 24.58 -1.12
N TYR A 204 1.05 24.49 0.07
CA TYR A 204 -0.17 25.19 0.41
C TYR A 204 -0.09 25.67 1.87
N ASP A 205 -0.54 26.88 2.14
CA ASP A 205 -0.71 27.40 3.50
C ASP A 205 -2.19 27.30 3.89
N TRP A 206 -2.48 26.52 4.91
CA TRP A 206 -3.80 26.37 5.47
C TRP A 206 -3.88 27.09 6.82
N ASP A 207 -4.31 28.37 6.80
CA ASP A 207 -4.39 29.23 7.99
C ASP A 207 -3.10 29.23 8.84
N GLY A 208 -1.96 29.38 8.19
CA GLY A 208 -0.62 29.35 8.81
C GLY A 208 -0.07 27.95 9.08
N VAL A 209 -0.77 26.91 8.69
CA VAL A 209 -0.30 25.51 8.75
C VAL A 209 0.26 25.08 7.38
N PRO A 210 1.56 24.74 7.28
CA PRO A 210 2.14 24.38 5.99
C PRO A 210 1.72 22.96 5.58
N LEU A 211 1.18 22.84 4.36
CA LEU A 211 0.82 21.59 3.71
C LEU A 211 1.60 21.40 2.41
N VAL A 212 1.74 20.17 1.97
CA VAL A 212 1.99 19.80 0.58
C VAL A 212 0.79 18.98 0.11
N ILE A 213 0.19 19.34 -1.01
CA ILE A 213 -0.96 18.61 -1.56
C ILE A 213 -0.54 18.03 -2.91
N SER A 214 -0.62 16.70 -3.06
CA SER A 214 -0.27 16.00 -4.29
C SER A 214 -1.50 15.33 -4.91
N ARG A 215 -1.43 15.17 -6.24
CA ARG A 215 -2.41 14.41 -7.02
C ARG A 215 -1.90 12.97 -7.20
N THR A 216 -1.82 12.26 -6.09
CA THR A 216 -1.34 10.87 -5.93
C THR A 216 -2.28 10.09 -5.02
N GLY A 217 -2.00 8.80 -4.82
CA GLY A 217 -2.72 7.94 -3.89
C GLY A 217 -2.56 6.46 -4.21
N TRP A 218 -2.84 5.63 -3.22
CA TRP A 218 -2.71 4.17 -3.32
C TRP A 218 -4.08 3.48 -3.39
N SER A 219 -4.94 3.95 -4.30
CA SER A 219 -6.30 3.41 -4.50
C SER A 219 -6.64 3.08 -5.94
N SER A 220 -5.86 3.61 -6.90
CA SER A 220 -6.20 3.60 -8.33
C SER A 220 -7.54 4.28 -8.66
N GLU A 221 -8.05 5.10 -7.76
CA GLU A 221 -9.17 6.03 -7.97
C GLU A 221 -8.65 7.47 -8.11
N LEU A 222 -9.52 8.40 -8.47
CA LEU A 222 -9.24 9.83 -8.35
C LEU A 222 -8.90 10.13 -6.89
N GLY A 223 -7.80 10.84 -6.62
CA GLY A 223 -7.43 11.10 -5.24
C GLY A 223 -6.27 12.06 -5.07
N TYR A 224 -6.08 12.46 -3.84
CA TYR A 224 -5.05 13.38 -3.40
C TYR A 224 -4.42 12.89 -2.11
N GLU A 225 -3.18 13.29 -1.89
CA GLU A 225 -2.49 13.13 -0.61
C GLU A 225 -2.18 14.50 -0.04
N ILE A 226 -2.47 14.67 1.24
CA ILE A 226 -2.32 15.92 1.98
C ILE A 226 -1.27 15.70 3.04
N PHE A 227 -0.06 16.19 2.81
CA PHE A 227 1.10 16.04 3.69
C PHE A 227 1.10 17.21 4.69
N LEU A 228 0.73 16.92 5.92
CA LEU A 228 0.78 17.87 7.04
C LEU A 228 2.22 18.03 7.52
N ARG A 229 2.72 19.26 7.57
CA ARG A 229 4.10 19.60 7.99
C ARG A 229 4.21 20.13 9.43
N ASP A 230 3.15 19.94 10.21
CA ASP A 230 3.10 20.23 11.64
C ASP A 230 2.17 19.20 12.30
N GLY A 231 2.74 18.14 12.87
CA GLY A 231 1.98 17.05 13.48
C GLY A 231 1.07 17.50 14.62
N SER A 232 1.32 18.64 15.26
CA SER A 232 0.45 19.18 16.31
C SER A 232 -0.96 19.56 15.79
N GLN A 233 -1.14 19.72 14.50
CA GLN A 233 -2.39 20.11 13.83
C GLN A 233 -3.17 18.90 13.27
N GLY A 234 -2.75 17.67 13.55
CA GLY A 234 -3.34 16.46 12.97
C GLY A 234 -4.83 16.32 13.21
N ASP A 235 -5.27 16.40 14.46
CA ASP A 235 -6.69 16.33 14.83
C ASP A 235 -7.51 17.42 14.15
N ARG A 236 -6.99 18.67 14.14
CA ARG A 236 -7.64 19.81 13.50
C ARG A 236 -7.82 19.61 12.00
N LEU A 237 -6.82 19.09 11.31
CA LEU A 237 -6.88 18.86 9.87
C LEU A 237 -7.89 17.75 9.53
N TRP A 238 -7.86 16.64 10.28
CA TRP A 238 -8.81 15.55 10.09
C TRP A 238 -10.25 16.01 10.28
N ASP A 239 -10.55 16.64 11.43
CA ASP A 239 -11.89 17.12 11.76
C ASP A 239 -12.38 18.14 10.73
N TYR A 240 -11.52 19.07 10.30
CA TYR A 240 -11.85 20.05 9.25
C TYR A 240 -12.25 19.36 7.93
N LEU A 241 -11.46 18.37 7.47
CA LEU A 241 -11.77 17.67 6.22
C LEU A 241 -13.07 16.88 6.32
N MET A 242 -13.33 16.26 7.47
CA MET A 242 -14.56 15.50 7.70
C MET A 242 -15.79 16.42 7.84
N GLU A 243 -15.66 17.58 8.46
CA GLU A 243 -16.73 18.59 8.55
C GLU A 243 -17.12 19.15 7.17
N VAL A 244 -16.12 19.48 6.35
CA VAL A 244 -16.36 19.99 4.98
C VAL A 244 -16.88 18.88 4.07
N GLY A 245 -16.25 17.71 4.09
CA GLY A 245 -16.49 16.64 3.13
C GLY A 245 -17.65 15.72 3.49
N GLY A 246 -17.99 15.55 4.78
CA GLY A 246 -19.05 14.64 5.22
C GLY A 246 -20.40 14.89 4.52
N PRO A 247 -20.90 16.13 4.45
CA PRO A 247 -22.12 16.44 3.69
C PRO A 247 -22.04 16.16 2.19
N MET A 248 -20.82 16.03 1.65
CA MET A 248 -20.55 15.77 0.23
C MET A 248 -20.33 14.27 -0.06
N GLY A 249 -20.31 13.41 0.98
CA GLY A 249 -20.08 12.00 0.87
C GLY A 249 -18.62 11.58 1.13
N LEU A 250 -17.94 12.28 2.05
CA LEU A 250 -16.68 11.82 2.61
C LEU A 250 -16.94 10.93 3.81
N TYR A 251 -16.32 9.76 3.83
CA TYR A 251 -16.37 8.81 4.93
C TYR A 251 -14.99 8.60 5.54
N PRO A 252 -14.87 8.43 6.86
CA PRO A 252 -13.63 7.90 7.43
C PRO A 252 -13.42 6.49 6.92
N GLY A 253 -12.17 6.13 6.61
CA GLY A 253 -11.89 4.84 6.00
C GLY A 253 -10.43 4.42 6.16
N HIS A 254 -10.12 3.30 5.55
CA HIS A 254 -8.77 2.75 5.48
C HIS A 254 -8.43 2.30 4.06
N THR A 255 -7.13 2.10 3.78
CA THR A 255 -6.67 1.60 2.49
C THR A 255 -7.35 0.26 2.15
N SER A 256 -8.00 0.20 0.97
CA SER A 256 -8.82 -0.96 0.59
C SER A 256 -7.99 -2.07 -0.07
N SER A 257 -7.88 -3.22 0.60
CA SER A 257 -7.26 -4.42 0.01
C SER A 257 -8.00 -4.88 -1.24
N ILE A 258 -9.33 -4.77 -1.28
CA ILE A 258 -10.14 -5.14 -2.45
C ILE A 258 -9.71 -4.29 -3.65
N ARG A 259 -9.70 -2.96 -3.48
CA ARG A 259 -9.42 -2.05 -4.60
C ARG A 259 -7.98 -2.11 -5.09
N ARG A 260 -7.00 -2.23 -4.17
CA ARG A 260 -5.59 -2.35 -4.55
C ARG A 260 -5.32 -3.62 -5.35
N ILE A 261 -5.94 -4.77 -4.96
CA ILE A 261 -5.78 -6.04 -5.68
C ILE A 261 -6.46 -5.98 -7.04
N GLU A 262 -7.69 -5.41 -7.15
CA GLU A 262 -8.32 -5.16 -8.46
C GLU A 262 -7.42 -4.38 -9.43
N ALA A 263 -6.67 -3.41 -8.90
CA ALA A 263 -5.73 -2.59 -9.66
C ALA A 263 -4.34 -3.21 -9.82
N ALA A 264 -4.12 -4.42 -9.29
CA ALA A 264 -2.82 -5.09 -9.22
C ALA A 264 -1.72 -4.17 -8.62
N MET A 265 -2.07 -3.38 -7.60
CA MET A 265 -1.12 -2.58 -6.83
C MET A 265 -0.47 -3.48 -5.79
N LEU A 266 0.85 -3.54 -5.80
CA LEU A 266 1.62 -4.38 -4.90
C LEU A 266 1.71 -3.74 -3.51
N SER A 267 1.78 -4.57 -2.49
CA SER A 267 2.04 -4.17 -1.10
C SER A 267 3.34 -4.78 -0.63
N TYR A 268 4.22 -3.96 -0.04
CA TYR A 268 5.47 -4.44 0.52
C TYR A 268 5.19 -5.44 1.66
N HIS A 269 6.02 -6.45 1.82
CA HIS A 269 5.88 -7.65 2.66
C HIS A 269 4.79 -8.65 2.20
N ALA A 270 3.72 -8.21 1.55
CA ALA A 270 2.72 -9.13 1.00
C ALA A 270 3.14 -9.65 -0.40
N ASP A 271 3.31 -8.74 -1.37
CA ASP A 271 3.53 -9.09 -2.77
C ASP A 271 4.99 -8.97 -3.21
N MET A 272 5.81 -8.30 -2.43
CA MET A 272 7.24 -8.11 -2.69
C MET A 272 8.03 -7.90 -1.40
N THR A 273 9.28 -8.30 -1.44
CA THR A 273 10.26 -8.14 -0.36
C THR A 273 11.64 -7.91 -0.97
N LEU A 274 12.67 -7.77 -0.13
CA LEU A 274 14.07 -7.72 -0.55
C LEU A 274 14.53 -8.94 -1.39
N ARG A 275 13.77 -10.04 -1.38
CA ARG A 275 14.06 -11.25 -2.18
C ARG A 275 13.63 -11.13 -3.64
N ASN A 276 12.85 -10.12 -3.97
CA ASN A 276 12.31 -9.92 -5.31
C ASN A 276 13.04 -8.80 -6.02
N ASN A 277 13.22 -8.95 -7.31
CA ASN A 277 13.73 -7.90 -8.17
C ASN A 277 12.61 -7.30 -9.04
N PRO A 278 12.81 -6.10 -9.63
CA PRO A 278 11.78 -5.43 -10.42
C PRO A 278 11.24 -6.26 -11.60
N PHE A 279 12.06 -7.11 -12.21
CA PHE A 279 11.67 -7.88 -13.40
C PHE A 279 10.75 -9.05 -13.08
N GLU A 280 10.90 -9.66 -11.90
CA GLU A 280 9.95 -10.66 -11.40
C GLU A 280 8.56 -10.10 -11.20
N LEU A 281 8.47 -8.82 -10.80
CA LEU A 281 7.21 -8.15 -10.46
C LEU A 281 6.56 -7.42 -11.64
N GLY A 282 7.18 -7.46 -12.83
CA GLY A 282 6.69 -6.73 -14.00
C GLY A 282 6.82 -5.21 -13.87
N MET A 283 7.84 -4.75 -13.12
CA MET A 283 8.15 -3.34 -12.90
C MET A 283 9.29 -2.84 -13.82
N ASP A 284 9.57 -3.55 -14.91
CA ASP A 284 10.65 -3.26 -15.88
C ASP A 284 10.66 -1.77 -16.30
N ARG A 285 9.50 -1.16 -16.49
CA ARG A 285 9.33 0.25 -16.87
C ARG A 285 9.86 1.27 -15.86
N LEU A 286 10.21 0.82 -14.65
CA LEU A 286 10.79 1.64 -13.59
C LEU A 286 12.31 1.45 -13.47
N VAL A 287 12.92 0.70 -14.38
CA VAL A 287 14.36 0.40 -14.38
C VAL A 287 14.98 0.90 -15.68
N ASP A 288 15.73 2.00 -15.59
CA ASP A 288 16.39 2.65 -16.73
C ASP A 288 17.88 2.30 -16.75
N LEU A 289 18.22 1.08 -17.25
CA LEU A 289 19.61 0.60 -17.31
C LEU A 289 20.49 1.42 -18.26
N ASP A 290 19.90 2.07 -19.25
CA ASP A 290 20.60 2.82 -20.30
C ASP A 290 20.89 4.27 -19.89
N MET A 291 20.39 4.74 -18.73
CA MET A 291 20.69 6.10 -18.27
C MET A 291 22.20 6.27 -18.00
N GLU A 292 22.72 7.47 -18.26
CA GLU A 292 24.15 7.81 -18.03
C GLU A 292 24.53 7.70 -16.54
N ALA A 293 23.62 8.17 -15.67
CA ALA A 293 23.83 8.12 -14.23
C ALA A 293 23.99 6.69 -13.70
N ASP A 294 24.88 6.53 -12.75
CA ASP A 294 25.02 5.27 -12.00
C ASP A 294 24.02 5.21 -10.84
N PHE A 295 23.67 3.98 -10.43
CA PHE A 295 22.84 3.72 -9.26
C PHE A 295 23.23 2.40 -8.59
N VAL A 296 22.84 2.24 -7.33
CA VAL A 296 23.29 1.16 -6.44
C VAL A 296 23.26 -0.23 -7.07
N SER A 297 22.18 -0.57 -7.77
CA SER A 297 21.95 -1.92 -8.31
C SER A 297 22.20 -2.06 -9.81
N LYS A 298 22.77 -1.05 -10.50
CA LYS A 298 22.87 -1.03 -11.96
C LYS A 298 23.52 -2.30 -12.54
N ALA A 299 24.65 -2.72 -11.97
CA ALA A 299 25.35 -3.94 -12.42
C ALA A 299 24.53 -5.20 -12.19
N ALA A 300 23.89 -5.32 -11.01
CA ALA A 300 23.08 -6.48 -10.66
C ALA A 300 21.83 -6.57 -11.54
N LEU A 301 21.09 -5.47 -11.72
CA LEU A 301 19.89 -5.45 -12.55
C LEU A 301 20.20 -5.66 -14.04
N THR A 302 21.36 -5.19 -14.52
CA THR A 302 21.84 -5.50 -15.89
C THR A 302 22.07 -6.99 -16.07
N ARG A 303 22.74 -7.66 -15.11
CA ARG A 303 22.95 -9.09 -15.12
C ARG A 303 21.62 -9.86 -15.07
N ILE A 304 20.74 -9.55 -14.11
CA ILE A 304 19.43 -10.21 -13.96
C ILE A 304 18.60 -10.09 -15.24
N LYS A 305 18.58 -8.91 -15.88
CA LYS A 305 17.87 -8.70 -17.14
C LYS A 305 18.43 -9.60 -18.26
N GLY A 306 19.74 -9.79 -18.29
CA GLY A 306 20.41 -10.64 -19.28
C GLY A 306 20.19 -12.13 -19.06
N GLU A 307 20.15 -12.56 -17.81
CA GLU A 307 19.93 -13.96 -17.42
C GLU A 307 18.45 -14.37 -17.47
N GLY A 308 17.53 -13.41 -17.33
CA GLY A 308 16.10 -13.65 -17.15
C GLY A 308 15.75 -13.94 -15.70
N VAL A 309 14.45 -14.11 -15.43
CA VAL A 309 13.92 -14.37 -14.09
C VAL A 309 13.33 -15.76 -13.99
N SER A 310 13.48 -16.40 -12.83
CA SER A 310 12.95 -17.74 -12.56
C SER A 310 11.49 -17.75 -12.10
N GLN A 311 10.96 -16.59 -11.68
CA GLN A 311 9.57 -16.45 -11.23
C GLN A 311 8.97 -15.14 -11.75
N ARG A 312 7.62 -15.09 -11.79
CA ARG A 312 6.88 -13.93 -12.23
C ARG A 312 5.65 -13.69 -11.37
N GLN A 313 5.35 -12.42 -11.14
CA GLN A 313 4.12 -12.00 -10.48
C GLN A 313 2.97 -12.00 -11.49
N VAL A 314 1.90 -12.73 -11.17
CA VAL A 314 0.72 -12.94 -12.02
C VAL A 314 -0.57 -12.55 -11.29
N GLY A 315 -1.66 -12.39 -12.08
CA GLY A 315 -3.02 -12.28 -11.56
C GLY A 315 -3.74 -13.62 -11.69
N LEU A 316 -4.55 -13.99 -10.70
CA LEU A 316 -5.35 -15.19 -10.69
C LEU A 316 -6.83 -14.87 -10.48
N GLU A 317 -7.70 -15.60 -11.17
CA GLU A 317 -9.10 -15.82 -10.77
C GLU A 317 -9.23 -17.25 -10.28
N PHE A 318 -10.04 -17.49 -9.24
CA PHE A 318 -10.21 -18.83 -8.70
C PHE A 318 -11.63 -19.11 -8.20
N ASP A 319 -11.99 -20.39 -8.21
CA ASP A 319 -13.32 -20.90 -7.91
C ASP A 319 -13.62 -20.89 -6.40
N GLY A 320 -14.88 -21.21 -6.07
CA GLY A 320 -15.37 -21.41 -4.72
C GLY A 320 -16.19 -20.23 -4.17
N PRO A 321 -16.64 -20.32 -2.92
CA PRO A 321 -17.43 -19.27 -2.31
C PRO A 321 -16.62 -17.97 -2.17
N PRO A 322 -17.30 -16.81 -2.09
CA PRO A 322 -16.65 -15.54 -1.79
C PRO A 322 -15.75 -15.62 -0.57
N LEU A 323 -14.51 -15.10 -0.69
CA LEU A 323 -13.62 -14.99 0.45
C LEU A 323 -14.20 -14.02 1.49
N VAL A 324 -14.07 -14.38 2.76
CA VAL A 324 -14.36 -13.50 3.89
C VAL A 324 -13.04 -12.83 4.32
N GLY A 325 -12.78 -11.64 3.78
CA GLY A 325 -11.54 -10.91 4.05
C GLY A 325 -10.39 -11.27 3.09
N SER A 326 -9.20 -10.76 3.41
CA SER A 326 -7.96 -11.09 2.70
C SER A 326 -7.30 -12.34 3.29
N ASN A 327 -6.43 -13.00 2.52
CA ASN A 327 -5.59 -14.07 3.04
C ASN A 327 -4.66 -13.55 4.16
N ASP A 328 -4.41 -14.37 5.16
CA ASP A 328 -3.50 -14.13 6.29
C ASP A 328 -2.21 -14.96 6.22
N GLU A 329 -2.13 -15.85 5.24
CA GLU A 329 -0.94 -16.65 4.92
C GLU A 329 -0.78 -16.80 3.40
N PHE A 330 0.41 -17.19 2.94
CA PHE A 330 0.65 -17.51 1.54
C PHE A 330 0.11 -18.90 1.22
N TRP A 331 -0.78 -19.00 0.21
CA TRP A 331 -1.35 -20.28 -0.20
C TRP A 331 -0.53 -20.89 -1.32
N PRO A 332 -0.05 -22.15 -1.19
CA PRO A 332 0.68 -22.83 -2.25
C PRO A 332 -0.15 -22.99 -3.52
N ILE A 333 0.50 -22.85 -4.67
CA ILE A 333 -0.09 -23.12 -5.98
C ILE A 333 0.57 -24.39 -6.52
N ARG A 334 -0.26 -25.34 -6.98
CA ARG A 334 0.19 -26.62 -7.56
C ARG A 334 -0.34 -26.78 -8.97
N ARG A 335 0.53 -27.23 -9.86
CA ARG A 335 0.18 -27.64 -11.22
C ARG A 335 0.65 -29.06 -11.47
N ASP A 336 -0.25 -29.94 -11.89
CA ASP A 336 0.05 -31.36 -12.12
C ASP A 336 0.75 -32.05 -10.93
N GLY A 337 0.40 -31.64 -9.70
CA GLY A 337 0.97 -32.15 -8.44
C GLY A 337 2.36 -31.58 -8.06
N VAL A 338 2.90 -30.67 -8.87
CA VAL A 338 4.19 -29.99 -8.62
C VAL A 338 3.94 -28.58 -8.06
N ASP A 339 4.81 -28.12 -7.16
CA ASP A 339 4.76 -26.74 -6.67
C ASP A 339 5.07 -25.78 -7.82
N ALA A 340 4.12 -24.87 -8.09
CA ALA A 340 4.22 -23.88 -9.16
C ALA A 340 4.42 -22.46 -8.62
N GLY A 341 4.27 -22.23 -7.32
CA GLY A 341 4.40 -20.92 -6.68
C GLY A 341 3.45 -20.74 -5.52
N TYR A 342 3.07 -19.50 -5.22
CA TYR A 342 2.18 -19.21 -4.11
C TYR A 342 1.40 -17.90 -4.32
N VAL A 343 0.20 -17.84 -3.74
CA VAL A 343 -0.65 -16.64 -3.65
C VAL A 343 -0.06 -15.70 -2.61
N THR A 344 0.13 -14.45 -2.97
CA THR A 344 0.66 -13.41 -2.09
C THR A 344 -0.48 -12.56 -1.49
N SER A 345 -1.50 -12.27 -2.27
CA SER A 345 -2.65 -11.46 -1.85
C SER A 345 -3.91 -11.92 -2.53
N ALA A 346 -4.99 -12.14 -1.78
CA ALA A 346 -6.27 -12.59 -2.32
C ALA A 346 -7.44 -11.89 -1.64
N VAL A 347 -8.51 -11.64 -2.40
CA VAL A 347 -9.79 -11.10 -1.92
C VAL A 347 -10.94 -11.57 -2.82
N TYR A 348 -12.16 -11.48 -2.30
CA TYR A 348 -13.35 -11.42 -3.14
C TYR A 348 -13.59 -9.97 -3.59
N SER A 349 -13.73 -9.75 -4.89
CA SER A 349 -14.15 -8.44 -5.43
C SER A 349 -15.66 -8.41 -5.59
N PRO A 350 -16.38 -7.57 -4.82
CA PRO A 350 -17.86 -7.49 -4.95
C PRO A 350 -18.28 -6.81 -6.25
N ARG A 351 -17.41 -6.04 -6.90
CA ARG A 351 -17.67 -5.42 -8.21
C ARG A 351 -17.52 -6.42 -9.36
N LEU A 352 -16.51 -7.29 -9.27
CA LEU A 352 -16.23 -8.30 -10.30
C LEU A 352 -17.01 -9.59 -10.05
N GLU A 353 -17.58 -9.75 -8.84
CA GLU A 353 -18.24 -10.98 -8.37
C GLU A 353 -17.33 -12.21 -8.48
N LYS A 354 -16.01 -12.02 -8.15
CA LYS A 354 -14.98 -13.04 -8.30
C LYS A 354 -14.02 -13.03 -7.14
N ASN A 355 -13.47 -14.21 -6.83
CA ASN A 355 -12.23 -14.31 -6.05
C ASN A 355 -11.06 -14.00 -6.98
N ILE A 356 -10.23 -13.04 -6.61
CA ILE A 356 -9.06 -12.61 -7.36
C ILE A 356 -7.83 -12.62 -6.46
N ALA A 357 -6.67 -12.88 -7.05
CA ALA A 357 -5.42 -12.92 -6.30
C ALA A 357 -4.23 -12.42 -7.12
N LEU A 358 -3.22 -11.94 -6.39
CA LEU A 358 -1.86 -11.75 -6.89
C LEU A 358 -1.03 -12.94 -6.41
N ALA A 359 -0.11 -13.42 -7.24
CA ALA A 359 0.71 -14.59 -6.95
C ALA A 359 2.09 -14.47 -7.58
N LEU A 360 3.08 -15.14 -6.97
CA LEU A 360 4.40 -15.41 -7.57
C LEU A 360 4.43 -16.86 -8.02
N VAL A 361 4.70 -17.08 -9.31
CA VAL A 361 4.78 -18.43 -9.90
C VAL A 361 6.09 -18.59 -10.67
N GLY A 362 6.53 -19.83 -10.84
CA GLY A 362 7.64 -20.16 -11.74
C GLY A 362 7.41 -19.55 -13.12
N ALA A 363 8.46 -19.02 -13.75
CA ALA A 363 8.34 -18.32 -15.04
C ALA A 363 7.72 -19.22 -16.12
N GLU A 364 7.95 -20.52 -16.08
CA GLU A 364 7.39 -21.55 -16.96
C GLU A 364 5.89 -21.79 -16.75
N HIS A 365 5.33 -21.28 -15.65
CA HIS A 365 3.91 -21.40 -15.32
C HIS A 365 3.15 -20.09 -15.52
N ALA A 366 3.82 -18.99 -15.89
CA ALA A 366 3.28 -17.63 -15.84
C ALA A 366 2.37 -17.21 -17.03
N ASP A 367 2.17 -18.09 -18.00
CA ASP A 367 1.39 -17.78 -19.19
C ASP A 367 -0.10 -17.57 -18.87
N ILE A 368 -0.71 -16.53 -19.45
CA ILE A 368 -2.15 -16.27 -19.34
C ILE A 368 -2.93 -17.47 -19.85
N GLY A 369 -3.95 -17.90 -19.09
CA GLY A 369 -4.76 -19.06 -19.37
C GLY A 369 -4.26 -20.35 -18.71
N THR A 370 -3.08 -20.35 -18.11
CA THR A 370 -2.58 -21.51 -17.34
C THR A 370 -3.52 -21.84 -16.19
N GLU A 371 -3.95 -23.09 -16.12
CA GLU A 371 -4.78 -23.62 -15.04
C GLU A 371 -3.90 -24.30 -13.97
N ALA A 372 -4.26 -24.14 -12.73
CA ALA A 372 -3.58 -24.68 -11.56
C ALA A 372 -4.57 -24.83 -10.39
N MET A 373 -4.07 -25.27 -9.24
CA MET A 373 -4.82 -25.35 -7.99
C MET A 373 -4.13 -24.53 -6.90
N ILE A 374 -4.94 -23.78 -6.15
CA ILE A 374 -4.52 -23.13 -4.90
C ILE A 374 -4.88 -24.09 -3.76
N ASP A 375 -3.94 -24.38 -2.88
CA ASP A 375 -4.17 -25.15 -1.65
C ASP A 375 -4.45 -24.16 -0.49
N MET A 376 -5.70 -24.04 -0.09
CA MET A 376 -6.14 -23.17 1.00
C MET A 376 -6.32 -24.02 2.27
N ALA A 377 -5.22 -24.27 2.99
CA ALA A 377 -5.23 -25.07 4.24
C ALA A 377 -5.89 -26.45 4.09
N GLY A 378 -5.65 -27.13 2.95
CA GLY A 378 -6.23 -28.44 2.63
C GLY A 378 -7.54 -28.38 1.85
N GLU A 379 -8.04 -27.19 1.53
CA GLU A 379 -9.19 -26.99 0.63
C GLU A 379 -8.69 -26.54 -0.76
N PRO A 380 -8.46 -27.46 -1.71
CA PRO A 380 -7.97 -27.08 -3.02
C PRO A 380 -9.06 -26.37 -3.84
N ARG A 381 -8.68 -25.27 -4.52
CA ARG A 381 -9.55 -24.53 -5.44
C ARG A 381 -8.88 -24.39 -6.81
N ASN A 382 -9.63 -24.63 -7.88
CA ASN A 382 -9.11 -24.38 -9.21
C ASN A 382 -8.88 -22.89 -9.42
N CYS A 383 -7.78 -22.57 -10.09
CA CYS A 383 -7.45 -21.19 -10.47
C CYS A 383 -6.95 -21.13 -11.90
N ARG A 384 -7.02 -19.94 -12.47
CA ARG A 384 -6.48 -19.62 -13.79
C ARG A 384 -5.71 -18.33 -13.75
N ILE A 385 -4.57 -18.28 -14.43
CA ILE A 385 -3.81 -17.05 -14.65
C ILE A 385 -4.56 -16.19 -15.65
N VAL A 386 -4.81 -14.93 -15.26
CA VAL A 386 -5.55 -13.95 -16.05
C VAL A 386 -4.77 -12.65 -16.23
N PRO A 387 -5.14 -11.80 -17.20
CA PRO A 387 -4.56 -10.47 -17.32
C PRO A 387 -4.78 -9.63 -16.07
N LYS A 388 -3.79 -8.86 -15.68
CA LYS A 388 -3.87 -7.84 -14.61
C LYS A 388 -3.47 -6.46 -15.16
N PRO A 389 -3.98 -5.34 -14.62
CA PRO A 389 -5.00 -5.22 -13.56
C PRO A 389 -6.33 -5.88 -13.92
N PHE A 390 -7.07 -6.36 -12.91
CA PHE A 390 -8.38 -6.99 -13.10
C PHE A 390 -9.48 -5.96 -13.44
N TYR A 391 -9.28 -4.71 -12.99
CA TYR A 391 -10.18 -3.59 -13.24
C TYR A 391 -9.40 -2.33 -13.59
N ASP A 392 -9.91 -1.52 -14.53
CA ASP A 392 -9.30 -0.30 -15.05
C ASP A 392 -7.81 -0.47 -15.47
N PRO A 393 -7.52 -1.36 -16.45
CA PRO A 393 -6.14 -1.69 -16.84
C PRO A 393 -5.34 -0.49 -17.38
N LYS A 394 -6.02 0.58 -17.78
CA LYS A 394 -5.40 1.83 -18.26
C LYS A 394 -5.21 2.88 -17.16
N LYS A 395 -5.62 2.58 -15.91
CA LYS A 395 -5.64 3.53 -14.78
C LYS A 395 -6.35 4.84 -15.13
N ALA A 396 -7.44 4.75 -15.91
CA ALA A 396 -8.18 5.90 -16.39
C ALA A 396 -8.89 6.65 -15.25
N LEU A 397 -9.31 5.92 -14.20
CA LEU A 397 -9.97 6.51 -13.02
C LEU A 397 -8.99 7.40 -12.24
N ALA A 398 -7.80 6.90 -11.93
CA ALA A 398 -6.79 7.67 -11.22
C ALA A 398 -6.28 8.87 -12.04
N ALA A 399 -6.11 8.72 -13.36
CA ALA A 399 -5.60 9.77 -14.24
C ALA A 399 -6.67 10.77 -14.69
N LYS A 400 -7.97 10.51 -14.43
CA LYS A 400 -9.09 11.38 -14.81
C LYS A 400 -8.94 12.76 -14.19
N GLY A 401 -8.68 13.77 -15.04
CA GLY A 401 -8.43 15.08 -14.50
C GLY A 401 -8.77 16.17 -15.39
#